data_ba275e7127fb294704babe221706071c
#
_entry.id   ba275e7127fb294704babe221706071c
#
_cell.length_a   1.000
_cell.length_b   1.000
_cell.length_c   1.000
_cell.angle_alpha   90.00
_cell.angle_beta   90.00
_cell.angle_gamma   90.00
#
_symmetry.space_group_name_H-M   'P 1'
#
loop_
_entity.id
_entity.type
_entity.pdbx_description
1 polymer ?
#
loop_
_entity_poly.entity_id
_entity_poly.type
_entity_poly.pdbx_seq_one_letter_code
_entity_poly.pdbx_strand_id
1 'polypeptide(L)'
;MTTFKSRLQGDLTAAIKERDELRSATLRMTLAAITTEEVAGKTARELSDDEVQKVIAREAKKRREAAEAFEKGGRAESAERERAEGEVLAGYLPQPLTDEELAALVADAVAEARGQGAEGPRAMGAVMKLVNPRIAGRAEGGRVAAAVKRALAG
;
A
#
# COMPACT_ATOMS: atom_id res chain seq x y z
N MET A 1 3.56 17.68 -17.37
CA MET A 1 2.82 16.73 -16.51
C MET A 1 3.50 16.58 -15.16
N THR A 2 2.75 16.65 -14.08
CA THR A 2 3.29 16.49 -12.73
C THR A 2 3.37 14.99 -12.41
N THR A 3 4.58 14.50 -12.16
CA THR A 3 4.77 13.12 -11.71
C THR A 3 4.44 12.98 -10.22
N PHE A 4 4.23 11.78 -9.77
CA PHE A 4 3.99 11.50 -8.35
C PHE A 4 5.20 11.96 -7.51
N LYS A 5 6.40 11.65 -7.96
CA LYS A 5 7.63 12.06 -7.29
C LYS A 5 7.74 13.60 -7.19
N SER A 6 7.44 14.32 -8.27
CA SER A 6 7.48 15.79 -8.25
C SER A 6 6.43 16.38 -7.32
N ARG A 7 5.27 15.74 -7.20
CA ARG A 7 4.25 16.12 -6.21
C ARG A 7 4.78 15.98 -4.79
N LEU A 8 5.44 14.87 -4.48
CA LEU A 8 6.06 14.67 -3.16
C LEU A 8 7.13 15.73 -2.87
N GLN A 9 7.94 16.07 -3.87
CA GLN A 9 8.96 17.11 -3.75
C GLN A 9 8.35 18.49 -3.48
N GLY A 10 7.27 18.82 -4.18
CA GLY A 10 6.54 20.07 -3.97
C GLY A 10 5.91 20.15 -2.58
N ASP A 11 5.31 19.04 -2.15
CA ASP A 11 4.69 18.95 -0.83
C ASP A 11 5.74 19.05 0.29
N LEU A 12 6.94 18.49 0.08
CA LEU A 12 8.06 18.67 1.01
C LEU A 12 8.46 20.13 1.11
N THR A 13 8.59 20.81 0.00
CA THR A 13 8.94 22.24 -0.02
C THR A 13 7.90 23.05 0.74
N ALA A 14 6.61 22.77 0.54
CA ALA A 14 5.53 23.43 1.27
C ALA A 14 5.61 23.15 2.78
N ALA A 15 5.83 21.89 3.15
CA ALA A 15 5.94 21.49 4.55
C ALA A 15 7.09 22.20 5.26
N ILE A 16 8.23 22.36 4.59
CA ILE A 16 9.39 23.09 5.12
C ILE A 16 9.02 24.55 5.36
N LYS A 17 8.35 25.20 4.40
CA LYS A 17 7.92 26.59 4.52
C LYS A 17 6.93 26.80 5.67
N GLU A 18 6.04 25.84 5.86
CA GLU A 18 5.04 25.84 6.93
C GLU A 18 5.61 25.43 8.29
N ARG A 19 6.86 25.01 8.32
CA ARG A 19 7.54 24.49 9.52
C ARG A 19 6.83 23.25 10.11
N ASP A 20 6.22 22.47 9.24
CA ASP A 20 5.61 21.18 9.59
C ASP A 20 6.71 20.12 9.63
N GLU A 21 7.27 19.92 10.83
CA GLU A 21 8.40 19.00 11.05
C GLU A 21 8.04 17.55 10.75
N LEU A 22 6.88 17.09 11.21
CA LEU A 22 6.42 15.73 10.99
C LEU A 22 6.30 15.41 9.49
N ARG A 23 5.61 16.28 8.77
CA ARG A 23 5.39 16.09 7.34
C ARG A 23 6.70 16.18 6.55
N SER A 24 7.57 17.13 6.91
CA SER A 24 8.88 17.28 6.26
C SER A 24 9.75 16.04 6.47
N ALA A 25 9.84 15.54 7.69
CA ALA A 25 10.63 14.34 7.99
C ALA A 25 10.11 13.12 7.25
N THR A 26 8.79 12.93 7.23
CA THR A 26 8.15 11.80 6.55
C THR A 26 8.39 11.84 5.04
N LEU A 27 8.21 13.00 4.43
CA LEU A 27 8.42 13.16 2.99
C LEU A 27 9.88 13.01 2.58
N ARG A 28 10.82 13.53 3.40
CA ARG A 28 12.27 13.33 3.16
C ARG A 28 12.63 11.86 3.16
N MET A 29 12.15 11.13 4.14
CA MET A 29 12.40 9.69 4.28
C MET A 29 11.84 8.91 3.08
N THR A 30 10.64 9.27 2.65
CA THR A 30 9.99 8.63 1.52
C THR A 30 10.73 8.91 0.21
N LEU A 31 11.15 10.15 -0.01
CA LEU A 31 11.96 10.51 -1.19
C LEU A 31 13.31 9.81 -1.17
N ALA A 32 13.93 9.65 0.00
CA ALA A 32 15.17 8.88 0.13
C ALA A 32 14.97 7.41 -0.25
N ALA A 33 13.84 6.81 0.15
CA ALA A 33 13.49 5.44 -0.23
C ALA A 33 13.31 5.29 -1.75
N ILE A 34 12.66 6.29 -2.38
CA ILE A 34 12.51 6.33 -3.84
C ILE A 34 13.87 6.39 -4.52
N THR A 35 14.75 7.28 -4.06
CA THR A 35 16.10 7.42 -4.60
C THR A 35 16.90 6.12 -4.47
N THR A 36 16.79 5.45 -3.33
CA THR A 36 17.46 4.16 -3.10
C THR A 36 17.01 3.13 -4.13
N GLU A 37 15.72 3.07 -4.42
CA GLU A 37 15.16 2.16 -5.41
C GLU A 37 15.63 2.52 -6.83
N GLU A 38 15.71 3.80 -7.13
CA GLU A 38 16.15 4.30 -8.46
C GLU A 38 17.59 3.91 -8.79
N VAL A 39 18.44 3.77 -7.78
CA VAL A 39 19.85 3.44 -7.96
C VAL A 39 20.20 2.01 -7.56
N ALA A 40 19.21 1.19 -7.21
CA ALA A 40 19.43 -0.17 -6.73
C ALA A 40 19.94 -1.14 -7.80
N GLY A 41 19.63 -0.87 -9.07
CA GLY A 41 20.08 -1.69 -10.19
C GLY A 41 21.44 -1.27 -10.74
N LYS A 42 21.86 -1.92 -11.81
CA LYS A 42 23.13 -1.61 -12.49
C LYS A 42 23.13 -0.22 -13.11
N THR A 43 21.96 0.26 -13.52
CA THR A 43 21.76 1.57 -14.15
C THR A 43 20.73 2.35 -13.35
N ALA A 44 21.03 3.60 -13.05
CA ALA A 44 20.07 4.49 -12.40
C ALA A 44 18.88 4.71 -13.35
N ARG A 45 17.66 4.73 -12.80
CA ARG A 45 16.43 4.96 -13.58
C ARG A 45 15.41 5.70 -12.75
N GLU A 46 14.52 6.40 -13.40
CA GLU A 46 13.38 7.01 -12.72
C GLU A 46 12.28 5.96 -12.52
N LEU A 47 11.65 5.98 -11.35
CA LEU A 47 10.51 5.14 -11.07
C LEU A 47 9.26 5.71 -11.73
N SER A 48 8.41 4.83 -12.24
CA SER A 48 7.07 5.20 -12.70
C SER A 48 6.20 5.60 -11.53
N ASP A 49 5.08 6.24 -11.78
CA ASP A 49 4.12 6.60 -10.72
C ASP A 49 3.62 5.38 -9.97
N ASP A 50 3.37 4.26 -10.66
CA ASP A 50 2.98 3.00 -10.01
C ASP A 50 4.07 2.46 -9.09
N GLU A 51 5.31 2.56 -9.50
CA GLU A 51 6.45 2.13 -8.68
C GLU A 51 6.63 3.04 -7.46
N VAL A 52 6.46 4.35 -7.63
CA VAL A 52 6.48 5.31 -6.52
C VAL A 52 5.38 4.97 -5.51
N GLN A 53 4.18 4.68 -5.99
CA GLN A 53 3.07 4.28 -5.12
C GLN A 53 3.40 3.03 -4.31
N LYS A 54 4.07 2.05 -4.91
CA LYS A 54 4.51 0.83 -4.21
C LYS A 54 5.54 1.14 -3.12
N VAL A 55 6.46 2.06 -3.38
CA VAL A 55 7.43 2.51 -2.37
C VAL A 55 6.69 3.15 -1.19
N ILE A 56 5.73 4.04 -1.47
CA ILE A 56 4.93 4.70 -0.42
C ILE A 56 4.16 3.67 0.39
N ALA A 57 3.54 2.69 -0.24
CA ALA A 57 2.78 1.63 0.44
C ALA A 57 3.69 0.80 1.36
N ARG A 58 4.90 0.49 0.90
CA ARG A 58 5.90 -0.24 1.69
C ARG A 58 6.36 0.59 2.89
N GLU A 59 6.61 1.87 2.71
CA GLU A 59 6.99 2.78 3.80
C GLU A 59 5.86 2.94 4.82
N ALA A 60 4.62 3.04 4.37
CA ALA A 60 3.45 3.09 5.24
C ALA A 60 3.32 1.81 6.08
N LYS A 61 3.58 0.65 5.48
CA LYS A 61 3.57 -0.63 6.20
C LYS A 61 4.66 -0.68 7.27
N LYS A 62 5.87 -0.21 6.95
CA LYS A 62 6.97 -0.13 7.93
C LYS A 62 6.61 0.74 9.13
N ARG A 63 5.93 1.87 8.88
CA ARG A 63 5.47 2.76 9.97
C ARG A 63 4.48 2.05 10.88
N ARG A 64 3.55 1.31 10.30
CA ARG A 64 2.56 0.54 11.04
C ARG A 64 3.21 -0.55 11.89
N GLU A 65 4.11 -1.32 11.31
CA GLU A 65 4.84 -2.37 12.01
C GLU A 65 5.72 -1.81 13.14
N ALA A 66 6.40 -0.69 12.89
CA ALA A 66 7.20 -0.01 13.89
C ALA A 66 6.32 0.51 15.05
N ALA A 67 5.15 1.06 14.75
CA ALA A 67 4.21 1.52 15.77
C ALA A 67 3.77 0.36 16.68
N GLU A 68 3.44 -0.78 16.11
CA GLU A 68 3.06 -1.97 16.87
C GLU A 68 4.20 -2.46 17.76
N ALA A 69 5.43 -2.48 17.23
CA ALA A 69 6.60 -2.88 17.99
C ALA A 69 6.88 -1.94 19.17
N PHE A 70 6.79 -0.63 18.95
CA PHE A 70 6.98 0.36 20.01
C PHE A 70 5.91 0.25 21.09
N GLU A 71 4.67 0.02 20.69
CA GLU A 71 3.56 -0.14 21.65
C GLU A 71 3.77 -1.37 22.52
N LYS A 72 4.15 -2.49 21.95
CA LYS A 72 4.48 -3.72 22.68
C LYS A 72 5.66 -3.52 23.63
N GLY A 73 6.61 -2.66 23.26
CA GLY A 73 7.76 -2.33 24.09
C GLY A 73 7.50 -1.25 25.13
N GLY A 74 6.25 -0.78 25.26
CA GLY A 74 5.90 0.25 26.23
C GLY A 74 6.33 1.66 25.83
N ARG A 75 6.63 1.90 24.57
CA ARG A 75 7.08 3.20 24.05
C ARG A 75 5.95 3.89 23.28
N ALA A 76 4.93 4.31 24.03
CA ALA A 76 3.72 4.89 23.45
C ALA A 76 3.96 6.13 22.59
N GLU A 77 4.84 7.02 23.01
CA GLU A 77 5.14 8.23 22.24
C GLU A 77 5.80 7.93 20.89
N SER A 78 6.72 6.96 20.86
CA SER A 78 7.34 6.50 19.63
C SER A 78 6.32 5.84 18.70
N ALA A 79 5.39 5.08 19.26
CA ALA A 79 4.30 4.46 18.51
C ALA A 79 3.39 5.52 17.86
N GLU A 80 3.04 6.56 18.62
CA GLU A 80 2.22 7.67 18.10
C GLU A 80 2.91 8.40 16.95
N ARG A 81 4.21 8.63 17.08
CA ARG A 81 5.01 9.26 16.03
C ARG A 81 4.97 8.44 14.74
N GLU A 82 5.17 7.13 14.83
CA GLU A 82 5.12 6.23 13.69
C GLU A 82 3.73 6.23 13.04
N ARG A 83 2.67 6.23 13.84
CA ARG A 83 1.29 6.31 13.33
C ARG A 83 1.04 7.62 12.59
N ALA A 84 1.52 8.73 13.15
CA ALA A 84 1.37 10.05 12.53
C ALA A 84 2.09 10.12 11.19
N GLU A 85 3.30 9.56 11.10
CA GLU A 85 4.04 9.45 9.84
C GLU A 85 3.27 8.57 8.84
N GLY A 86 2.71 7.48 9.29
CA GLY A 86 1.86 6.60 8.46
C GLY A 86 0.64 7.32 7.90
N GLU A 87 0.01 8.18 8.67
CA GLU A 87 -1.13 8.99 8.23
C GLU A 87 -0.75 9.96 7.10
N VAL A 88 0.43 10.58 7.18
CA VAL A 88 0.94 11.42 6.10
C VAL A 88 1.03 10.61 4.80
N LEU A 89 1.58 9.40 4.87
CA LEU A 89 1.73 8.53 3.71
C LEU A 89 0.40 8.01 3.19
N ALA A 90 -0.55 7.71 4.07
CA ALA A 90 -1.89 7.25 3.70
C ALA A 90 -2.60 8.25 2.79
N GLY A 91 -2.35 9.54 2.97
CA GLY A 91 -2.90 10.60 2.12
C GLY A 91 -2.47 10.51 0.65
N TYR A 92 -1.41 9.79 0.35
CA TYR A 92 -0.91 9.58 -1.02
C TYR A 92 -1.35 8.26 -1.63
N LEU A 93 -2.00 7.40 -0.88
CA LEU A 93 -2.42 6.07 -1.33
C LEU A 93 -3.92 6.05 -1.66
N PRO A 94 -4.35 5.13 -2.55
CA PRO A 94 -5.78 4.93 -2.78
C PRO A 94 -6.47 4.55 -1.47
N GLN A 95 -7.74 4.94 -1.34
CA GLN A 95 -8.54 4.58 -0.18
C GLN A 95 -8.63 3.06 -0.06
N PRO A 96 -8.41 2.48 1.15
CA PRO A 96 -8.58 1.05 1.34
C PRO A 96 -10.01 0.61 1.00
N LEU A 97 -10.14 -0.58 0.45
CA LEU A 97 -11.46 -1.18 0.23
C LEU A 97 -12.12 -1.51 1.57
N THR A 98 -13.41 -1.23 1.66
CA THR A 98 -14.21 -1.72 2.79
C THR A 98 -14.38 -3.23 2.66
N ASP A 99 -14.80 -3.89 3.74
CA ASP A 99 -15.03 -5.35 3.71
C ASP A 99 -16.14 -5.69 2.69
N GLU A 100 -17.17 -4.85 2.59
CA GLU A 100 -18.27 -5.04 1.62
C GLU A 100 -17.78 -4.86 0.19
N GLU A 101 -16.98 -3.85 -0.08
CA GLU A 101 -16.41 -3.62 -1.41
C GLU A 101 -15.48 -4.78 -1.81
N LEU A 102 -14.65 -5.24 -0.89
CA LEU A 102 -13.75 -6.37 -1.13
C LEU A 102 -14.56 -7.65 -1.40
N ALA A 103 -15.58 -7.92 -0.58
CA ALA A 103 -16.45 -9.09 -0.76
C ALA A 103 -17.13 -9.08 -2.13
N ALA A 104 -17.60 -7.92 -2.59
CA ALA A 104 -18.24 -7.78 -3.90
C ALA A 104 -17.27 -8.08 -5.04
N LEU A 105 -16.06 -7.52 -4.98
CA LEU A 105 -15.02 -7.78 -6.00
C LEU A 105 -14.64 -9.25 -6.03
N VAL A 106 -14.51 -9.88 -4.88
CA VAL A 106 -14.17 -11.29 -4.76
C VAL A 106 -15.32 -12.16 -5.29
N ALA A 107 -16.57 -11.84 -4.96
CA ALA A 107 -17.73 -12.60 -5.45
C ALA A 107 -17.80 -12.58 -6.98
N ASP A 108 -17.57 -11.44 -7.60
CA ASP A 108 -17.53 -11.31 -9.05
C ASP A 108 -16.41 -12.14 -9.66
N ALA A 109 -15.24 -12.13 -9.05
CA ALA A 109 -14.09 -12.92 -9.52
C ALA A 109 -14.33 -14.41 -9.37
N VAL A 110 -14.97 -14.85 -8.29
CA VAL A 110 -15.34 -16.25 -8.07
C VAL A 110 -16.35 -16.72 -9.13
N ALA A 111 -17.38 -15.93 -9.39
CA ALA A 111 -18.38 -16.24 -10.41
C ALA A 111 -17.73 -16.37 -11.80
N GLU A 112 -16.84 -15.44 -12.14
CA GLU A 112 -16.12 -15.47 -13.42
C GLU A 112 -15.20 -16.69 -13.52
N ALA A 113 -14.44 -17.01 -12.47
CA ALA A 113 -13.55 -18.16 -12.45
C ALA A 113 -14.33 -19.48 -12.60
N ARG A 114 -15.45 -19.62 -11.90
CA ARG A 114 -16.33 -20.79 -12.01
C ARG A 114 -16.94 -20.90 -13.41
N GLY A 115 -17.31 -19.78 -14.01
CA GLY A 115 -17.78 -19.74 -15.39
C GLY A 115 -16.74 -20.19 -16.40
N GLN A 116 -15.47 -20.08 -16.06
CA GLN A 116 -14.33 -20.54 -16.86
C GLN A 116 -13.91 -21.98 -16.51
N GLY A 117 -14.66 -22.66 -15.65
CA GLY A 117 -14.40 -24.04 -15.27
C GLY A 117 -13.41 -24.26 -14.14
N ALA A 118 -13.06 -23.21 -13.39
CA ALA A 118 -12.14 -23.33 -12.25
C ALA A 118 -12.84 -24.02 -11.08
N GLU A 119 -12.32 -25.16 -10.66
CA GLU A 119 -12.88 -25.97 -9.57
C GLU A 119 -11.76 -26.55 -8.71
N GLY A 120 -12.12 -26.92 -7.48
CA GLY A 120 -11.22 -27.59 -6.56
C GLY A 120 -10.02 -26.75 -6.18
N PRO A 121 -8.83 -27.37 -6.01
CA PRO A 121 -7.62 -26.66 -5.58
C PRO A 121 -7.15 -25.56 -6.52
N ARG A 122 -7.54 -25.61 -7.79
CA ARG A 122 -7.16 -24.62 -8.80
C ARG A 122 -8.00 -23.34 -8.72
N ALA A 123 -9.15 -23.39 -8.06
CA ALA A 123 -10.06 -22.27 -7.96
C ALA A 123 -9.42 -21.07 -7.25
N MET A 124 -8.69 -21.31 -6.16
CA MET A 124 -8.01 -20.25 -5.41
C MET A 124 -7.07 -19.42 -6.29
N GLY A 125 -6.18 -20.08 -7.02
CA GLY A 125 -5.23 -19.42 -7.91
C GLY A 125 -5.92 -18.65 -9.04
N ALA A 126 -6.96 -19.25 -9.64
CA ALA A 126 -7.73 -18.62 -10.71
C ALA A 126 -8.43 -17.34 -10.23
N VAL A 127 -9.05 -17.40 -9.04
CA VAL A 127 -9.74 -16.25 -8.45
C VAL A 127 -8.74 -15.15 -8.08
N MET A 128 -7.62 -15.51 -7.47
CA MET A 128 -6.57 -14.53 -7.11
C MET A 128 -6.03 -13.80 -8.35
N LYS A 129 -5.84 -14.51 -9.44
CA LYS A 129 -5.39 -13.95 -10.71
C LYS A 129 -6.38 -12.92 -11.28
N LEU A 130 -7.67 -13.18 -11.12
CA LEU A 130 -8.72 -12.25 -11.58
C LEU A 130 -8.91 -11.07 -10.63
N VAL A 131 -8.82 -11.30 -9.32
CA VAL A 131 -9.12 -10.28 -8.32
C VAL A 131 -7.98 -9.29 -8.11
N ASN A 132 -6.73 -9.73 -8.15
CA ASN A 132 -5.59 -8.86 -7.86
C ASN A 132 -5.54 -7.57 -8.70
N PRO A 133 -5.74 -7.60 -10.03
CA PRO A 133 -5.78 -6.37 -10.81
C PRO A 133 -6.92 -5.42 -10.40
N ARG A 134 -8.04 -5.98 -9.97
CA ARG A 134 -9.23 -5.22 -9.55
C ARG A 134 -9.06 -4.58 -8.18
N ILE A 135 -8.28 -5.22 -7.30
CA ILE A 135 -7.91 -4.69 -5.99
C ILE A 135 -6.98 -3.48 -6.13
N ALA A 136 -6.02 -3.55 -7.07
CA ALA A 136 -5.10 -2.45 -7.39
C ALA A 136 -4.39 -1.86 -6.16
N GLY A 137 -3.97 -2.71 -5.22
CA GLY A 137 -3.25 -2.29 -4.02
C GLY A 137 -4.14 -1.72 -2.91
N ARG A 138 -5.46 -1.71 -3.07
CA ARG A 138 -6.41 -1.13 -2.09
C ARG A 138 -6.78 -2.08 -0.95
N ALA A 139 -6.20 -3.27 -0.90
CA ALA A 139 -6.35 -4.20 0.21
C ALA A 139 -5.08 -5.02 0.34
N GLU A 140 -4.72 -5.37 1.57
CA GLU A 140 -3.54 -6.21 1.82
C GLU A 140 -3.78 -7.64 1.36
N GLY A 141 -2.69 -8.29 0.91
CA GLY A 141 -2.75 -9.66 0.37
C GLY A 141 -3.40 -10.66 1.31
N GLY A 142 -3.15 -10.56 2.61
CA GLY A 142 -3.77 -11.44 3.61
C GLY A 142 -5.28 -11.26 3.70
N ARG A 143 -5.78 -10.02 3.61
CA ARG A 143 -7.23 -9.73 3.57
C ARG A 143 -7.88 -10.32 2.33
N VAL A 144 -7.22 -10.13 1.19
CA VAL A 144 -7.72 -10.63 -0.10
C VAL A 144 -7.80 -12.16 -0.07
N ALA A 145 -6.73 -12.83 0.36
CA ALA A 145 -6.68 -14.29 0.46
C ALA A 145 -7.77 -14.84 1.39
N ALA A 146 -7.97 -14.21 2.55
CA ALA A 146 -9.01 -14.60 3.49
C ALA A 146 -10.41 -14.44 2.89
N ALA A 147 -10.65 -13.35 2.18
CA ALA A 147 -11.94 -13.09 1.52
C ALA A 147 -12.21 -14.13 0.42
N VAL A 148 -11.19 -14.48 -0.36
CA VAL A 148 -11.31 -15.50 -1.41
C VAL A 148 -11.62 -16.88 -0.81
N LYS A 149 -10.91 -17.25 0.27
CA LYS A 149 -11.18 -18.52 0.96
C LYS A 149 -12.62 -18.61 1.45
N ARG A 150 -13.12 -17.53 2.09
CA ARG A 150 -14.51 -17.49 2.55
C ARG A 150 -15.51 -17.62 1.42
N ALA A 151 -15.27 -16.93 0.32
CA ALA A 151 -16.15 -16.98 -0.84
C ALA A 151 -16.18 -18.35 -1.51
N LEU A 152 -15.04 -19.05 -1.56
CA LEU A 152 -14.94 -20.39 -2.13
C LEU A 152 -15.53 -21.47 -1.23
N ALA A 153 -15.57 -21.25 0.09
CA ALA A 153 -16.15 -22.17 1.06
C ALA A 153 -17.67 -22.10 1.12
N GLY A 154 -18.25 -21.01 0.63
CA GLY A 154 -19.70 -20.78 0.64
C GLY A 154 -20.47 -21.37 -0.55
#